data_10ad629946e67a4260f4cb2281945220
#
_entry.id   10ad629946e67a4260f4cb2281945220
#
_cell.length_a   1.000
_cell.length_b   1.000
_cell.length_c   1.000
_cell.angle_alpha   90.00
_cell.angle_beta   90.00
_cell.angle_gamma   90.00
#
_symmetry.space_group_name_H-M   'P 1'
#
loop_
_entity.id
_entity.type
_entity.pdbx_description
1 polymer ?
#
loop_
_entity_poly.entity_id
_entity_poly.type
_entity_poly.pdbx_seq_one_letter_code
_entity_poly.pdbx_strand_id
1 'polypeptide(L)'
;METKEKNTATPYDLDGKPPLKLAIPLGLQHVLAMFVGNLTPLLIITGVCGIESGSELQVALLQNAMLIAGIVTLIQIYTIGPVGGKLPIVMGTSSGFIGVCRSVAVTMGSGVAGYGAILAASFIGGLFETVLGGFLKPLRKFFPAVVTGTVVLSIGLSLISVGIGSFGGGSTAPDYGSLENLFVGTVVLVVIIALKHGTKGFTSFSSILLGIIVGYVLVTVMAMVLPTTFTYVDETGATIEATKSWVINWSKVADASWFAIPKIMPVKWVFDAKAIVPICIMFVVTAVETVGDISGITEGGLGREATDKELSGGVMCDGRGSSLAAVFGVLPNTSFSQNVGLVAMNKVVNRYSIGIGGIFLIACGLFPKLAALISIMPQSVLGGAAVMMFSSIVISGIQLITKWPLSPRNVTIVSVALGVGYGLGSNSAVLAQLPESINLIFGGSGIVPAALFAIILNIILPKDEKTEVEMAEEILAEKKKMESK
;
A
#
# COMPACT_ATOMS: atom_id res chain seq x y z
N MET A 1 42.75 24.10 24.38
CA MET A 1 41.35 24.24 23.84
C MET A 1 41.11 23.08 22.92
N GLU A 2 40.60 21.97 23.48
CA GLU A 2 40.14 20.86 22.68
C GLU A 2 38.81 21.23 22.03
N THR A 3 38.82 21.38 20.72
CA THR A 3 37.62 21.49 19.91
C THR A 3 36.88 20.15 20.05
N LYS A 4 35.80 20.13 20.85
CA LYS A 4 34.80 19.08 20.80
C LYS A 4 34.30 18.99 19.35
N GLU A 5 34.80 18.03 18.57
CA GLU A 5 34.16 17.61 17.37
C GLU A 5 32.69 17.26 17.75
N LYS A 6 31.77 18.11 17.31
CA LYS A 6 30.35 17.78 17.33
C LYS A 6 30.20 16.56 16.45
N ASN A 7 30.09 15.38 17.07
CA ASN A 7 29.75 14.13 16.41
C ASN A 7 28.34 14.31 15.81
N THR A 8 28.25 14.93 14.65
CA THR A 8 26.99 15.17 13.93
C THR A 8 26.58 13.83 13.35
N ALA A 9 25.50 13.25 13.86
CA ALA A 9 24.92 12.01 13.33
C ALA A 9 24.73 12.12 11.82
N THR A 10 24.98 11.02 11.13
CA THR A 10 24.79 10.92 9.68
C THR A 10 23.41 10.32 9.36
N PRO A 11 22.88 10.48 8.14
CA PRO A 11 21.63 9.83 7.73
C PRO A 11 21.71 8.30 7.70
N TYR A 12 22.90 7.74 7.78
CA TYR A 12 23.16 6.31 7.79
C TYR A 12 23.20 5.71 9.20
N ASP A 13 23.19 6.56 10.23
CA ASP A 13 23.07 6.15 11.63
C ASP A 13 21.58 6.02 12.00
N LEU A 14 21.19 4.91 12.64
CA LEU A 14 19.80 4.69 13.03
C LEU A 14 19.31 5.80 13.97
N ASP A 15 20.15 6.18 14.92
CA ASP A 15 19.89 7.18 15.95
C ASP A 15 20.73 8.45 15.74
N GLY A 16 20.30 9.53 16.35
CA GLY A 16 20.94 10.83 16.28
C GLY A 16 20.15 11.82 15.42
N LYS A 17 20.65 13.07 15.38
CA LYS A 17 19.99 14.19 14.69
C LYS A 17 20.92 14.77 13.63
N PRO A 18 20.83 14.31 12.37
CA PRO A 18 21.52 14.95 11.26
C PRO A 18 21.10 16.42 11.11
N PRO A 19 21.91 17.26 10.47
CA PRO A 19 21.53 18.63 10.17
C PRO A 19 20.19 18.72 9.42
N LEU A 20 19.33 19.66 9.79
CA LEU A 20 17.98 19.82 9.19
C LEU A 20 18.03 19.96 7.67
N LYS A 21 19.05 20.63 7.12
CA LYS A 21 19.25 20.77 5.66
C LYS A 21 19.35 19.44 4.94
N LEU A 22 19.78 18.37 5.64
CA LEU A 22 19.88 17.02 5.10
C LEU A 22 18.67 16.17 5.51
N ALA A 23 18.23 16.27 6.77
CA ALA A 23 17.14 15.50 7.31
C ALA A 23 15.78 15.79 6.65
N ILE A 24 15.49 17.08 6.36
CA ILE A 24 14.19 17.46 5.73
C ILE A 24 14.05 16.88 4.33
N PRO A 25 14.99 17.06 3.37
CA PRO A 25 14.85 16.45 2.04
C PRO A 25 14.71 14.92 2.09
N LEU A 26 15.45 14.25 2.98
CA LEU A 26 15.38 12.80 3.12
C LEU A 26 14.03 12.34 3.70
N GLY A 27 13.50 13.03 4.72
CA GLY A 27 12.17 12.75 5.23
C GLY A 27 11.07 12.98 4.19
N LEU A 28 11.15 14.08 3.45
CA LEU A 28 10.22 14.37 2.35
C LEU A 28 10.31 13.34 1.23
N GLN A 29 11.50 12.83 0.91
CA GLN A 29 11.68 11.76 -0.07
C GLN A 29 10.86 10.51 0.28
N HIS A 30 10.89 10.10 1.55
CA HIS A 30 10.10 8.96 2.02
C HIS A 30 8.58 9.22 1.95
N VAL A 31 8.15 10.44 2.28
CA VAL A 31 6.73 10.83 2.16
C VAL A 31 6.28 10.83 0.70
N LEU A 32 7.06 11.44 -0.19
CA LEU A 32 6.71 11.53 -1.61
C LEU A 32 6.64 10.15 -2.29
N ALA A 33 7.47 9.20 -1.84
CA ALA A 33 7.44 7.83 -2.35
C ALA A 33 6.14 7.09 -2.00
N MET A 34 5.54 7.38 -0.82
CA MET A 34 4.33 6.70 -0.34
C MET A 34 3.05 7.52 -0.49
N PHE A 35 3.15 8.82 -0.74
CA PHE A 35 2.03 9.76 -0.65
C PHE A 35 0.81 9.33 -1.45
N VAL A 36 1.02 9.00 -2.71
CA VAL A 36 -0.05 8.53 -3.60
C VAL A 36 -0.56 7.15 -3.18
N GLY A 37 0.36 6.24 -2.83
CA GLY A 37 0.03 4.90 -2.34
C GLY A 37 -0.85 4.91 -1.11
N ASN A 38 -0.64 5.87 -0.20
CA ASN A 38 -1.46 6.05 0.99
C ASN A 38 -2.91 6.47 0.68
N LEU A 39 -3.14 7.22 -0.39
CA LEU A 39 -4.45 7.78 -0.70
C LEU A 39 -5.24 6.97 -1.74
N THR A 40 -4.53 6.23 -2.59
CA THR A 40 -5.11 5.37 -3.64
C THR A 40 -6.16 4.39 -3.12
N PRO A 41 -5.93 3.61 -2.03
CA PRO A 41 -6.95 2.68 -1.53
C PRO A 41 -8.25 3.37 -1.14
N LEU A 42 -8.15 4.55 -0.52
CA LEU A 42 -9.33 5.34 -0.16
C LEU A 42 -10.10 5.82 -1.39
N LEU A 43 -9.42 6.36 -2.40
CA LEU A 43 -10.05 6.80 -3.65
C LEU A 43 -10.79 5.65 -4.33
N ILE A 44 -10.19 4.46 -4.37
CA ILE A 44 -10.79 3.28 -4.98
C ILE A 44 -12.01 2.81 -4.18
N ILE A 45 -11.88 2.64 -2.85
CA ILE A 45 -12.96 2.08 -2.02
C ILE A 45 -14.10 3.06 -1.82
N THR A 46 -13.83 4.37 -1.67
CA THR A 46 -14.89 5.39 -1.65
C THR A 46 -15.67 5.40 -2.96
N GLY A 47 -14.99 5.23 -4.11
CA GLY A 47 -15.64 5.08 -5.41
C GLY A 47 -16.54 3.85 -5.49
N VAL A 48 -16.07 2.67 -5.04
CA VAL A 48 -16.87 1.43 -4.98
C VAL A 48 -18.08 1.59 -4.05
N CYS A 49 -17.95 2.34 -2.96
CA CYS A 49 -19.04 2.65 -2.04
C CYS A 49 -19.96 3.75 -2.55
N GLY A 50 -19.75 4.30 -3.74
CA GLY A 50 -20.57 5.38 -4.30
C GLY A 50 -20.46 6.72 -3.54
N ILE A 51 -19.39 6.92 -2.78
CA ILE A 51 -19.10 8.21 -2.15
C ILE A 51 -18.59 9.15 -3.24
N GLU A 52 -19.31 10.23 -3.46
CA GLU A 52 -19.04 11.18 -4.55
C GLU A 52 -17.62 11.76 -4.47
N SER A 53 -16.93 11.77 -5.61
CA SER A 53 -15.61 12.38 -5.75
C SER A 53 -15.64 13.86 -5.42
N GLY A 54 -14.72 14.31 -4.57
CA GLY A 54 -14.65 15.68 -4.08
C GLY A 54 -15.77 16.08 -3.10
N SER A 55 -16.56 15.12 -2.61
CA SER A 55 -17.52 15.39 -1.54
C SER A 55 -16.81 15.75 -0.23
N GLU A 56 -17.50 16.49 0.64
CA GLU A 56 -16.97 16.84 1.96
C GLU A 56 -16.52 15.60 2.77
N LEU A 57 -17.28 14.50 2.64
CA LEU A 57 -16.92 13.23 3.28
C LEU A 57 -15.62 12.67 2.72
N GLN A 58 -15.49 12.54 1.38
CA GLN A 58 -14.28 11.98 0.78
C GLN A 58 -13.05 12.84 1.10
N VAL A 59 -13.18 14.17 1.05
CA VAL A 59 -12.10 15.09 1.42
C VAL A 59 -11.68 14.88 2.89
N ALA A 60 -12.65 14.74 3.81
CA ALA A 60 -12.35 14.47 5.21
C ALA A 60 -11.64 13.12 5.43
N LEU A 61 -12.04 12.07 4.70
CA LEU A 61 -11.39 10.76 4.76
C LEU A 61 -9.93 10.81 4.28
N LEU A 62 -9.67 11.51 3.16
CA LEU A 62 -8.33 11.69 2.62
C LEU A 62 -7.45 12.55 3.54
N GLN A 63 -8.02 13.60 4.14
CA GLN A 63 -7.37 14.43 5.15
C GLN A 63 -6.94 13.58 6.35
N ASN A 64 -7.86 12.77 6.88
CA ASN A 64 -7.60 11.87 7.98
C ASN A 64 -6.53 10.81 7.64
N ALA A 65 -6.50 10.31 6.41
CA ALA A 65 -5.49 9.34 5.98
C ALA A 65 -4.07 9.90 6.06
N MET A 66 -3.87 11.14 5.64
CA MET A 66 -2.56 11.80 5.76
C MET A 66 -2.17 11.99 7.24
N LEU A 67 -3.11 12.47 8.06
CA LEU A 67 -2.89 12.64 9.50
C LEU A 67 -2.49 11.34 10.18
N ILE A 68 -3.29 10.29 9.97
CA ILE A 68 -3.08 8.98 10.63
C ILE A 68 -1.80 8.32 10.15
N ALA A 69 -1.50 8.38 8.85
CA ALA A 69 -0.22 7.88 8.33
C ALA A 69 0.97 8.54 9.05
N GLY A 70 0.93 9.84 9.26
CA GLY A 70 1.96 10.57 9.99
C GLY A 70 2.05 10.16 11.47
N ILE A 71 0.92 10.08 12.18
CA ILE A 71 0.86 9.68 13.60
C ILE A 71 1.40 8.25 13.76
N VAL A 72 0.91 7.30 12.96
CA VAL A 72 1.31 5.89 13.08
C VAL A 72 2.78 5.71 12.69
N THR A 73 3.28 6.47 11.69
CA THR A 73 4.72 6.51 11.37
C THR A 73 5.55 6.95 12.58
N LEU A 74 5.14 7.99 13.30
CA LEU A 74 5.86 8.44 14.49
C LEU A 74 5.80 7.39 15.62
N ILE A 75 4.66 6.71 15.81
CA ILE A 75 4.54 5.61 16.77
C ILE A 75 5.48 4.46 16.39
N GLN A 76 5.55 4.11 15.11
CA GLN A 76 6.42 3.05 14.61
C GLN A 76 7.90 3.36 14.86
N ILE A 77 8.30 4.61 14.67
CA ILE A 77 9.69 5.06 14.82
C ILE A 77 10.10 5.25 16.28
N TYR A 78 9.25 5.90 17.09
CA TYR A 78 9.60 6.31 18.47
C TYR A 78 8.99 5.45 19.55
N THR A 79 8.04 4.62 19.23
CA THR A 79 7.32 3.64 20.06
C THR A 79 6.49 4.24 21.21
N ILE A 80 5.37 3.60 21.50
CA ILE A 80 4.55 3.85 22.70
C ILE A 80 4.42 2.52 23.46
N GLY A 81 5.19 2.37 24.55
CA GLY A 81 5.28 1.11 25.27
C GLY A 81 5.83 -0.02 24.37
N PRO A 82 5.09 -1.14 24.19
CA PRO A 82 5.52 -2.24 23.32
C PRO A 82 5.19 -2.02 21.84
N VAL A 83 4.45 -0.96 21.48
CA VAL A 83 3.97 -0.68 20.13
C VAL A 83 4.99 0.13 19.36
N GLY A 84 5.41 -0.37 18.22
CA GLY A 84 6.42 0.23 17.34
C GLY A 84 7.71 -0.58 17.29
N GLY A 85 8.30 -0.67 16.08
CA GLY A 85 9.52 -1.43 15.81
C GLY A 85 10.82 -0.68 16.11
N LYS A 86 10.79 0.61 16.45
CA LYS A 86 11.97 1.51 16.54
C LYS A 86 12.82 1.57 15.29
N LEU A 87 12.21 1.35 14.14
CA LEU A 87 12.86 1.32 12.83
C LEU A 87 12.33 2.44 11.92
N PRO A 88 13.10 2.82 10.90
CA PRO A 88 12.72 3.87 9.97
C PRO A 88 11.66 3.41 8.97
N ILE A 89 10.51 2.99 9.46
CA ILE A 89 9.39 2.46 8.67
C ILE A 89 8.33 3.54 8.55
N VAL A 90 7.92 3.81 7.32
CA VAL A 90 6.79 4.69 7.04
C VAL A 90 5.51 3.86 6.98
N MET A 91 4.48 4.36 7.65
CA MET A 91 3.18 3.72 7.78
C MET A 91 2.11 4.47 6.98
N GLY A 92 1.14 3.77 6.44
CA GLY A 92 0.03 4.39 5.74
C GLY A 92 -1.05 3.39 5.36
N THR A 93 -2.07 3.84 4.62
CA THR A 93 -3.21 3.02 4.23
C THR A 93 -2.77 1.83 3.36
N SER A 94 -3.14 0.64 3.75
CA SER A 94 -2.73 -0.60 3.09
C SER A 94 -3.46 -0.81 1.76
N SER A 95 -2.68 -0.97 0.70
CA SER A 95 -3.21 -1.38 -0.60
C SER A 95 -3.67 -2.84 -0.62
N GLY A 96 -3.10 -3.69 0.23
CA GLY A 96 -3.47 -5.10 0.35
C GLY A 96 -4.94 -5.32 0.70
N PHE A 97 -5.55 -4.38 1.44
CA PHE A 97 -6.97 -4.46 1.81
C PHE A 97 -7.94 -4.10 0.68
N ILE A 98 -7.51 -3.53 -0.45
CA ILE A 98 -8.40 -3.07 -1.53
C ILE A 98 -9.34 -4.20 -1.98
N GLY A 99 -8.81 -5.40 -2.23
CA GLY A 99 -9.61 -6.53 -2.72
C GLY A 99 -10.70 -6.96 -1.73
N VAL A 100 -10.33 -7.18 -0.47
CA VAL A 100 -11.29 -7.60 0.57
C VAL A 100 -12.28 -6.49 0.90
N CYS A 101 -11.84 -5.23 0.99
CA CYS A 101 -12.73 -4.09 1.23
C CYS A 101 -13.74 -3.92 0.09
N ARG A 102 -13.31 -4.08 -1.18
CA ARG A 102 -14.21 -4.07 -2.34
C ARG A 102 -15.27 -5.18 -2.23
N SER A 103 -14.86 -6.40 -1.91
CA SER A 103 -15.77 -7.54 -1.73
C SER A 103 -16.78 -7.28 -0.62
N VAL A 104 -16.32 -6.81 0.54
CA VAL A 104 -17.17 -6.43 1.68
C VAL A 104 -18.13 -5.29 1.29
N ALA A 105 -17.66 -4.23 0.62
CA ALA A 105 -18.52 -3.14 0.17
C ALA A 105 -19.68 -3.65 -0.69
N VAL A 106 -19.39 -4.47 -1.70
CA VAL A 106 -20.40 -5.05 -2.59
C VAL A 106 -21.39 -5.93 -1.82
N THR A 107 -20.90 -6.82 -0.96
CA THR A 107 -21.74 -7.73 -0.15
C THR A 107 -22.64 -6.98 0.82
N MET A 108 -22.17 -5.86 1.37
CA MET A 108 -22.95 -5.01 2.29
C MET A 108 -23.88 -4.01 1.57
N GLY A 109 -24.04 -4.13 0.24
CA GLY A 109 -24.92 -3.28 -0.57
C GLY A 109 -24.33 -1.94 -0.94
N SER A 110 -23.00 -1.80 -0.87
CA SER A 110 -22.29 -0.54 -1.16
C SER A 110 -22.75 0.65 -0.29
N GLY A 111 -22.57 1.89 -0.75
CA GLY A 111 -22.96 3.07 0.00
C GLY A 111 -22.10 3.35 1.24
N VAL A 112 -22.47 4.39 1.96
CA VAL A 112 -21.79 4.79 3.22
C VAL A 112 -21.91 3.71 4.31
N ALA A 113 -22.97 2.90 4.29
CA ALA A 113 -23.17 1.79 5.23
C ALA A 113 -22.15 0.66 4.97
N GLY A 114 -21.90 0.30 3.70
CA GLY A 114 -20.87 -0.66 3.32
C GLY A 114 -19.46 -0.18 3.73
N TYR A 115 -19.18 1.11 3.55
CA TYR A 115 -17.95 1.72 4.05
C TYR A 115 -17.85 1.64 5.59
N GLY A 116 -18.97 1.90 6.30
CA GLY A 116 -19.05 1.78 7.76
C GLY A 116 -18.82 0.35 8.28
N ALA A 117 -19.22 -0.65 7.51
CA ALA A 117 -18.95 -2.06 7.82
C ALA A 117 -17.44 -2.39 7.69
N ILE A 118 -16.79 -1.86 6.67
CA ILE A 118 -15.33 -1.98 6.52
C ILE A 118 -14.61 -1.36 7.71
N LEU A 119 -15.03 -0.16 8.17
CA LEU A 119 -14.39 0.51 9.31
C LEU A 119 -14.56 -0.27 10.61
N ALA A 120 -15.77 -0.74 10.91
CA ALA A 120 -16.03 -1.55 12.10
C ALA A 120 -15.19 -2.84 12.10
N ALA A 121 -15.13 -3.51 10.95
CA ALA A 121 -14.32 -4.71 10.76
C ALA A 121 -12.81 -4.41 10.89
N SER A 122 -12.36 -3.27 10.35
CA SER A 122 -10.96 -2.81 10.45
C SER A 122 -10.56 -2.50 11.89
N PHE A 123 -11.46 -1.93 12.68
CA PHE A 123 -11.19 -1.69 14.09
C PHE A 123 -10.97 -3.00 14.87
N ILE A 124 -11.87 -3.98 14.68
CA ILE A 124 -11.77 -5.30 15.32
C ILE A 124 -10.54 -6.05 14.82
N GLY A 125 -10.33 -6.06 13.50
CA GLY A 125 -9.19 -6.73 12.88
C GLY A 125 -7.84 -6.15 13.32
N GLY A 126 -7.76 -4.83 13.49
CA GLY A 126 -6.56 -4.18 14.02
C GLY A 126 -6.26 -4.54 15.48
N LEU A 127 -7.29 -4.68 16.33
CA LEU A 127 -7.12 -5.22 17.68
C LEU A 127 -6.65 -6.67 17.65
N PHE A 128 -7.22 -7.49 16.75
CA PHE A 128 -6.78 -8.86 16.53
C PHE A 128 -5.31 -8.94 16.10
N GLU A 129 -4.88 -8.14 15.12
CA GLU A 129 -3.48 -8.07 14.67
C GLU A 129 -2.55 -7.58 15.80
N THR A 130 -2.99 -6.64 16.64
CA THR A 130 -2.23 -6.22 17.83
C THR A 130 -1.93 -7.40 18.75
N VAL A 131 -2.93 -8.25 19.00
CA VAL A 131 -2.75 -9.47 19.80
C VAL A 131 -1.82 -10.44 19.09
N LEU A 132 -2.00 -10.65 17.79
CA LEU A 132 -1.14 -11.49 16.95
C LEU A 132 0.32 -11.05 17.05
N GLY A 133 0.59 -9.74 16.94
CA GLY A 133 1.92 -9.14 17.11
C GLY A 133 2.55 -9.44 18.47
N GLY A 134 1.76 -9.42 19.54
CA GLY A 134 2.21 -9.81 20.88
C GLY A 134 2.68 -11.27 20.97
N PHE A 135 2.11 -12.16 20.17
CA PHE A 135 2.45 -13.58 20.08
C PHE A 135 3.29 -13.94 18.86
N LEU A 136 3.93 -12.97 18.21
CA LEU A 136 4.63 -13.20 16.94
C LEU A 136 5.85 -14.12 17.06
N LYS A 137 6.56 -14.11 18.19
CA LYS A 137 7.77 -14.91 18.40
C LYS A 137 7.60 -16.41 18.07
N PRO A 138 6.60 -17.14 18.59
CA PRO A 138 6.37 -18.54 18.22
C PRO A 138 5.86 -18.71 16.78
N LEU A 139 5.28 -17.66 16.18
CA LEU A 139 4.70 -17.68 14.85
C LEU A 139 5.73 -17.39 13.74
N ARG A 140 6.88 -16.74 14.08
CA ARG A 140 7.92 -16.34 13.11
C ARG A 140 8.37 -17.50 12.20
N LYS A 141 8.44 -18.74 12.73
CA LYS A 141 8.82 -19.94 11.97
C LYS A 141 7.89 -20.26 10.80
N PHE A 142 6.69 -19.73 10.79
CA PHE A 142 5.70 -19.93 9.70
C PHE A 142 5.83 -18.89 8.60
N PHE A 143 6.64 -17.86 8.79
CA PHE A 143 6.81 -16.70 7.89
C PHE A 143 8.25 -16.56 7.36
N PRO A 144 8.86 -17.63 6.78
CA PRO A 144 10.15 -17.48 6.11
C PRO A 144 10.03 -16.57 4.88
N ALA A 145 11.16 -16.11 4.34
CA ALA A 145 11.20 -15.17 3.21
C ALA A 145 10.39 -15.64 1.99
N VAL A 146 10.37 -16.95 1.72
CA VAL A 146 9.57 -17.52 0.62
C VAL A 146 8.07 -17.32 0.84
N VAL A 147 7.56 -17.44 2.07
CA VAL A 147 6.14 -17.24 2.39
C VAL A 147 5.80 -15.76 2.33
N THR A 148 6.59 -14.90 3.01
CA THR A 148 6.36 -13.45 2.99
C THR A 148 6.45 -12.88 1.58
N GLY A 149 7.45 -13.30 0.81
CA GLY A 149 7.61 -12.89 -0.58
C GLY A 149 6.44 -13.34 -1.49
N THR A 150 5.94 -14.56 -1.29
CA THR A 150 4.77 -15.06 -2.04
C THR A 150 3.51 -14.24 -1.73
N VAL A 151 3.32 -13.87 -0.46
CA VAL A 151 2.21 -13.01 -0.04
C VAL A 151 2.32 -11.63 -0.68
N VAL A 152 3.48 -10.96 -0.57
CA VAL A 152 3.70 -9.63 -1.17
C VAL A 152 3.54 -9.67 -2.69
N LEU A 153 4.05 -10.71 -3.34
CA LEU A 153 3.88 -10.92 -4.79
C LEU A 153 2.40 -11.05 -5.16
N SER A 154 1.62 -11.83 -4.40
CA SER A 154 0.19 -12.01 -4.65
C SER A 154 -0.60 -10.72 -4.47
N ILE A 155 -0.23 -9.88 -3.48
CA ILE A 155 -0.80 -8.53 -3.30
C ILE A 155 -0.57 -7.70 -4.57
N GLY A 156 0.67 -7.59 -5.02
CA GLY A 156 1.01 -6.81 -6.20
C GLY A 156 0.27 -7.27 -7.45
N LEU A 157 0.25 -8.59 -7.73
CA LEU A 157 -0.45 -9.17 -8.88
C LEU A 157 -1.96 -8.89 -8.84
N SER A 158 -2.60 -9.05 -7.68
CA SER A 158 -4.03 -8.78 -7.53
C SER A 158 -4.38 -7.30 -7.75
N LEU A 159 -3.48 -6.40 -7.39
CA LEU A 159 -3.68 -4.95 -7.53
C LEU A 159 -3.43 -4.44 -8.96
N ILE A 160 -2.66 -5.14 -9.79
CA ILE A 160 -2.44 -4.73 -11.18
C ILE A 160 -3.77 -4.57 -11.92
N SER A 161 -4.70 -5.51 -11.77
CA SER A 161 -6.03 -5.44 -12.41
C SER A 161 -6.81 -4.21 -11.96
N VAL A 162 -6.71 -3.83 -10.68
CA VAL A 162 -7.33 -2.61 -10.12
C VAL A 162 -6.68 -1.35 -10.72
N GLY A 163 -5.34 -1.35 -10.84
CA GLY A 163 -4.60 -0.26 -11.47
C GLY A 163 -4.99 -0.05 -12.93
N ILE A 164 -5.13 -1.13 -13.70
CA ILE A 164 -5.58 -1.09 -15.11
C ILE A 164 -7.04 -0.65 -15.21
N GLY A 165 -7.91 -1.06 -14.27
CA GLY A 165 -9.27 -0.55 -14.21
C GLY A 165 -9.33 0.97 -14.03
N SER A 166 -8.49 1.52 -13.14
CA SER A 166 -8.35 2.98 -12.99
C SER A 166 -7.72 3.63 -14.23
N PHE A 167 -6.72 3.00 -14.85
CA PHE A 167 -6.06 3.47 -16.06
C PHE A 167 -7.06 3.70 -17.22
N GLY A 168 -8.07 2.85 -17.33
CA GLY A 168 -9.17 3.00 -18.29
C GLY A 168 -10.21 4.07 -17.92
N GLY A 169 -10.04 4.81 -16.84
CA GLY A 169 -10.99 5.85 -16.41
C GLY A 169 -11.89 5.44 -15.24
N GLY A 170 -11.73 4.21 -14.72
CA GLY A 170 -12.57 3.64 -13.66
C GLY A 170 -13.64 2.70 -14.22
N SER A 171 -13.67 1.46 -13.73
CA SER A 171 -14.51 0.37 -14.28
C SER A 171 -16.03 0.62 -14.24
N THR A 172 -16.47 1.62 -13.49
CA THR A 172 -17.89 2.03 -13.39
C THR A 172 -18.21 3.29 -14.17
N ALA A 173 -17.20 3.95 -14.77
CA ALA A 173 -17.42 5.15 -15.56
C ALA A 173 -18.07 4.83 -16.90
N PRO A 174 -19.07 5.61 -17.36
CA PRO A 174 -19.72 5.36 -18.65
C PRO A 174 -18.77 5.47 -19.87
N ASP A 175 -17.67 6.23 -19.75
CA ASP A 175 -16.62 6.38 -20.74
C ASP A 175 -15.39 5.48 -20.47
N TYR A 176 -15.57 4.40 -19.68
CA TYR A 176 -14.51 3.44 -19.39
C TYR A 176 -13.86 2.88 -20.65
N GLY A 177 -12.54 2.88 -20.69
CA GLY A 177 -11.77 2.40 -21.85
C GLY A 177 -11.73 3.37 -23.03
N SER A 178 -12.23 4.61 -22.90
CA SER A 178 -12.12 5.62 -23.95
C SER A 178 -10.66 5.91 -24.31
N LEU A 179 -10.44 6.31 -25.57
CA LEU A 179 -9.09 6.65 -26.04
C LEU A 179 -8.46 7.79 -25.25
N GLU A 180 -9.25 8.73 -24.80
CA GLU A 180 -8.80 9.85 -23.97
C GLU A 180 -8.30 9.35 -22.60
N ASN A 181 -9.03 8.46 -21.94
CA ASN A 181 -8.61 7.86 -20.67
C ASN A 181 -7.31 7.06 -20.84
N LEU A 182 -7.23 6.21 -21.86
CA LEU A 182 -6.04 5.42 -22.17
C LEU A 182 -4.84 6.32 -22.50
N PHE A 183 -5.06 7.40 -23.24
CA PHE A 183 -4.01 8.38 -23.55
C PHE A 183 -3.48 9.06 -22.29
N VAL A 184 -4.37 9.55 -21.42
CA VAL A 184 -3.99 10.19 -20.14
C VAL A 184 -3.17 9.22 -19.26
N GLY A 185 -3.68 8.00 -19.06
CA GLY A 185 -2.97 6.99 -18.28
C GLY A 185 -1.60 6.65 -18.85
N THR A 186 -1.50 6.53 -20.19
CA THR A 186 -0.25 6.26 -20.89
C THR A 186 0.76 7.39 -20.73
N VAL A 187 0.35 8.63 -20.91
CA VAL A 187 1.23 9.79 -20.73
C VAL A 187 1.77 9.86 -19.31
N VAL A 188 0.90 9.70 -18.30
CA VAL A 188 1.31 9.69 -16.89
C VAL A 188 2.34 8.59 -16.64
N LEU A 189 2.09 7.35 -17.08
CA LEU A 189 3.01 6.24 -16.92
C LEU A 189 4.36 6.49 -17.60
N VAL A 190 4.36 6.96 -18.85
CA VAL A 190 5.59 7.27 -19.61
C VAL A 190 6.39 8.37 -18.92
N VAL A 191 5.73 9.42 -18.42
CA VAL A 191 6.39 10.50 -17.67
C VAL A 191 7.03 9.97 -16.39
N ILE A 192 6.34 9.11 -15.64
CA ILE A 192 6.89 8.48 -14.44
C ILE A 192 8.16 7.69 -14.78
N ILE A 193 8.13 6.86 -15.82
CA ILE A 193 9.27 6.05 -16.26
C ILE A 193 10.43 6.97 -16.69
N ALA A 194 10.15 7.98 -17.50
CA ALA A 194 11.15 8.92 -17.99
C ALA A 194 11.84 9.67 -16.84
N LEU A 195 11.06 10.16 -15.85
CA LEU A 195 11.61 10.85 -14.69
C LEU A 195 12.40 9.91 -13.77
N LYS A 196 11.90 8.67 -13.56
CA LYS A 196 12.54 7.69 -12.69
C LYS A 196 13.91 7.25 -13.19
N HIS A 197 14.06 7.08 -14.50
CA HIS A 197 15.29 6.58 -15.13
C HIS A 197 16.14 7.68 -15.79
N GLY A 198 15.52 8.76 -16.28
CA GLY A 198 16.21 9.86 -16.95
C GLY A 198 16.76 10.91 -15.99
N THR A 199 16.35 10.92 -14.73
CA THR A 199 16.81 11.91 -13.73
C THR A 199 17.43 11.24 -12.51
N LYS A 200 18.04 12.04 -11.63
CA LYS A 200 18.66 11.56 -10.39
C LYS A 200 18.15 12.36 -9.18
N GLY A 201 18.35 11.78 -7.99
CA GLY A 201 18.01 12.44 -6.73
C GLY A 201 16.51 12.69 -6.57
N PHE A 202 16.14 13.87 -6.08
CA PHE A 202 14.77 14.22 -5.71
C PHE A 202 13.75 13.98 -6.83
N THR A 203 14.05 14.34 -8.06
CA THR A 203 13.15 14.20 -9.22
C THR A 203 12.84 12.73 -9.54
N SER A 204 13.85 11.86 -9.48
CA SER A 204 13.66 10.43 -9.69
C SER A 204 12.76 9.80 -8.61
N PHE A 205 12.96 10.18 -7.34
CA PHE A 205 12.16 9.66 -6.22
C PHE A 205 10.73 10.22 -6.22
N SER A 206 10.55 11.46 -6.67
CA SER A 206 9.23 12.10 -6.78
C SER A 206 8.52 11.82 -8.11
N SER A 207 9.03 10.90 -8.92
CA SER A 207 8.56 10.66 -10.30
C SER A 207 7.06 10.37 -10.37
N ILE A 208 6.49 9.62 -9.42
CA ILE A 208 5.07 9.30 -9.36
C ILE A 208 4.24 10.58 -9.13
N LEU A 209 4.61 11.39 -8.14
CA LEU A 209 3.93 12.66 -7.87
C LEU A 209 4.03 13.63 -9.04
N LEU A 210 5.23 13.77 -9.63
CA LEU A 210 5.45 14.63 -10.80
C LEU A 210 4.66 14.14 -12.02
N GLY A 211 4.57 12.83 -12.22
CA GLY A 211 3.74 12.24 -13.27
C GLY A 211 2.26 12.59 -13.09
N ILE A 212 1.75 12.55 -11.87
CA ILE A 212 0.38 12.98 -11.54
C ILE A 212 0.19 14.46 -11.83
N ILE A 213 1.14 15.33 -11.44
CA ILE A 213 1.06 16.76 -11.73
C ILE A 213 0.99 17.00 -13.25
N VAL A 214 1.82 16.30 -14.03
CA VAL A 214 1.74 16.37 -15.50
C VAL A 214 0.39 15.87 -15.99
N GLY A 215 -0.17 14.80 -15.39
CA GLY A 215 -1.52 14.32 -15.69
C GLY A 215 -2.60 15.38 -15.46
N TYR A 216 -2.56 16.10 -14.33
CA TYR A 216 -3.46 17.22 -14.05
C TYR A 216 -3.36 18.33 -15.10
N VAL A 217 -2.14 18.74 -15.47
CA VAL A 217 -1.91 19.74 -16.51
C VAL A 217 -2.47 19.25 -17.84
N LEU A 218 -2.20 17.98 -18.20
CA LEU A 218 -2.65 17.38 -19.44
C LEU A 218 -4.18 17.41 -19.57
N VAL A 219 -4.90 16.90 -18.56
CA VAL A 219 -6.37 16.84 -18.61
C VAL A 219 -7.00 18.23 -18.56
N THR A 220 -6.36 19.21 -17.88
CA THR A 220 -6.81 20.59 -17.91
C THR A 220 -6.67 21.20 -19.31
N VAL A 221 -5.55 20.94 -19.99
CA VAL A 221 -5.36 21.39 -21.39
C VAL A 221 -6.33 20.68 -22.33
N MET A 222 -6.53 19.37 -22.15
CA MET A 222 -7.51 18.60 -22.93
C MET A 222 -8.92 19.18 -22.78
N ALA A 223 -9.34 19.60 -21.59
CA ALA A 223 -10.65 20.21 -21.37
C ALA A 223 -10.84 21.56 -22.07
N MET A 224 -9.76 22.25 -22.47
CA MET A 224 -9.84 23.48 -23.25
C MET A 224 -10.01 23.23 -24.76
N VAL A 225 -9.64 22.02 -25.23
CA VAL A 225 -9.54 21.71 -26.68
C VAL A 225 -10.55 20.63 -27.10
N LEU A 226 -10.87 19.69 -26.23
CA LEU A 226 -11.73 18.55 -26.52
C LEU A 226 -13.12 18.70 -25.88
N PRO A 227 -14.16 18.06 -26.44
CA PRO A 227 -15.48 17.99 -25.79
C PRO A 227 -15.38 17.34 -24.41
N THR A 228 -15.94 18.02 -23.39
CA THR A 228 -15.93 17.56 -22.01
C THR A 228 -17.14 16.69 -21.65
N THR A 229 -18.16 16.66 -22.52
CA THR A 229 -19.36 15.84 -22.37
C THR A 229 -19.45 14.83 -23.52
N PHE A 230 -20.24 13.79 -23.33
CA PHE A 230 -20.61 12.80 -24.33
C PHE A 230 -21.99 12.24 -23.98
N THR A 231 -22.64 11.64 -24.99
CA THR A 231 -23.92 10.98 -24.79
C THR A 231 -23.74 9.47 -24.84
N TYR A 232 -24.42 8.76 -23.95
CA TYR A 232 -24.50 7.30 -23.96
C TYR A 232 -25.94 6.85 -23.70
N VAL A 233 -26.24 5.59 -24.04
CA VAL A 233 -27.55 4.98 -23.78
C VAL A 233 -27.40 4.16 -22.49
N ASP A 234 -28.23 4.42 -21.51
CA ASP A 234 -28.25 3.67 -20.25
C ASP A 234 -28.95 2.30 -20.39
N GLU A 235 -28.95 1.53 -19.29
CA GLU A 235 -29.59 0.20 -19.25
C GLU A 235 -31.13 0.27 -19.48
N THR A 236 -31.73 1.44 -19.32
CA THR A 236 -33.19 1.66 -19.56
C THR A 236 -33.48 2.07 -20.99
N GLY A 237 -32.45 2.29 -21.84
CA GLY A 237 -32.58 2.76 -23.21
C GLY A 237 -32.69 4.29 -23.34
N ALA A 238 -32.52 5.03 -22.24
CA ALA A 238 -32.50 6.49 -22.29
C ALA A 238 -31.15 7.03 -22.72
N THR A 239 -31.16 8.07 -23.58
CA THR A 239 -29.94 8.80 -23.94
C THR A 239 -29.62 9.81 -22.84
N ILE A 240 -28.47 9.62 -22.18
CA ILE A 240 -27.98 10.46 -21.10
C ILE A 240 -26.74 11.22 -21.56
N GLU A 241 -26.68 12.52 -21.28
CA GLU A 241 -25.47 13.31 -21.41
C GLU A 241 -24.67 13.25 -20.09
N ALA A 242 -23.39 12.89 -20.18
CA ALA A 242 -22.50 12.80 -19.03
C ALA A 242 -21.20 13.56 -19.25
N THR A 243 -20.61 14.04 -18.17
CA THR A 243 -19.25 14.59 -18.20
C THR A 243 -18.25 13.42 -18.28
N LYS A 244 -17.23 13.55 -19.14
CA LYS A 244 -16.17 12.54 -19.26
C LYS A 244 -15.38 12.40 -17.97
N SER A 245 -14.98 11.19 -17.61
CA SER A 245 -14.35 10.84 -16.34
C SER A 245 -12.97 11.48 -16.10
N TRP A 246 -12.30 11.93 -17.16
CA TRP A 246 -11.02 12.63 -17.07
C TRP A 246 -11.14 14.14 -16.84
N VAL A 247 -12.35 14.72 -16.85
CA VAL A 247 -12.60 16.16 -16.62
C VAL A 247 -12.55 16.48 -15.14
N ILE A 248 -11.76 17.50 -14.78
CA ILE A 248 -11.57 17.93 -13.39
C ILE A 248 -12.60 19.01 -13.00
N ASN A 249 -13.26 18.82 -11.88
CA ASN A 249 -14.10 19.84 -11.28
C ASN A 249 -13.32 20.70 -10.26
N TRP A 250 -12.72 21.77 -10.74
CA TRP A 250 -11.89 22.69 -9.92
C TRP A 250 -12.67 23.46 -8.86
N SER A 251 -14.02 23.61 -8.99
CA SER A 251 -14.82 24.33 -7.99
C SER A 251 -14.71 23.66 -6.62
N LYS A 252 -14.68 22.32 -6.56
CA LYS A 252 -14.55 21.58 -5.30
C LYS A 252 -13.25 21.90 -4.53
N VAL A 253 -12.18 22.24 -5.24
CA VAL A 253 -10.93 22.69 -4.59
C VAL A 253 -11.05 24.16 -4.17
N ALA A 254 -11.70 24.99 -4.97
CA ALA A 254 -11.90 26.40 -4.63
C ALA A 254 -12.72 26.54 -3.33
N ASP A 255 -13.77 25.74 -3.18
CA ASP A 255 -14.70 25.76 -2.04
C ASP A 255 -14.11 25.14 -0.76
N ALA A 256 -13.08 24.27 -0.89
CA ALA A 256 -12.45 23.63 0.26
C ALA A 256 -11.73 24.66 1.15
N SER A 257 -11.85 24.48 2.46
CA SER A 257 -11.17 25.35 3.44
C SER A 257 -9.65 25.12 3.44
N TRP A 258 -8.90 26.15 3.84
CA TRP A 258 -7.44 26.03 3.97
C TRP A 258 -7.03 25.18 5.17
N PHE A 259 -7.78 25.26 6.26
CA PHE A 259 -7.49 24.57 7.50
C PHE A 259 -8.77 23.99 8.10
N ALA A 260 -8.71 22.73 8.53
CA ALA A 260 -9.78 22.12 9.31
C ALA A 260 -9.20 21.06 10.25
N ILE A 261 -9.88 20.90 11.39
CA ILE A 261 -9.58 19.84 12.34
C ILE A 261 -10.13 18.53 11.77
N PRO A 262 -9.33 17.44 11.77
CA PRO A 262 -9.78 16.13 11.32
C PRO A 262 -11.02 15.62 12.04
N LYS A 263 -11.98 15.09 11.29
CA LYS A 263 -13.24 14.58 11.85
C LYS A 263 -13.04 13.19 12.44
N ILE A 264 -13.43 13.02 13.70
CA ILE A 264 -13.47 11.71 14.37
C ILE A 264 -14.80 11.05 14.04
N MET A 265 -14.79 9.76 13.73
CA MET A 265 -15.96 8.95 13.35
C MET A 265 -16.84 9.63 12.27
N PRO A 266 -16.26 10.01 11.11
CA PRO A 266 -16.99 10.67 10.05
C PRO A 266 -18.07 9.78 9.43
N VAL A 267 -18.01 8.47 9.64
CA VAL A 267 -18.95 7.47 9.14
C VAL A 267 -19.44 6.60 10.29
N LYS A 268 -20.74 6.32 10.32
CA LYS A 268 -21.33 5.41 11.31
C LYS A 268 -20.89 3.98 11.04
N TRP A 269 -20.42 3.29 12.07
CA TRP A 269 -19.98 1.90 11.98
C TRP A 269 -21.18 0.95 11.89
N VAL A 270 -21.00 -0.13 11.10
CA VAL A 270 -21.93 -1.22 10.95
C VAL A 270 -21.21 -2.52 11.29
N PHE A 271 -21.63 -3.21 12.34
CA PHE A 271 -21.00 -4.45 12.78
C PHE A 271 -21.71 -5.63 12.12
N ASP A 272 -20.99 -6.35 11.25
CA ASP A 272 -21.48 -7.55 10.57
C ASP A 272 -20.35 -8.58 10.44
N ALA A 273 -20.64 -9.84 10.76
CA ALA A 273 -19.67 -10.93 10.68
C ALA A 273 -19.17 -11.16 9.25
N LYS A 274 -19.99 -10.89 8.23
CA LYS A 274 -19.61 -10.99 6.81
C LYS A 274 -18.51 -10.00 6.42
N ALA A 275 -18.40 -8.88 7.12
CA ALA A 275 -17.32 -7.91 6.97
C ALA A 275 -16.11 -8.24 7.88
N ILE A 276 -16.39 -8.58 9.14
CA ILE A 276 -15.35 -8.78 10.17
C ILE A 276 -14.44 -9.96 9.83
N VAL A 277 -15.02 -11.11 9.47
CA VAL A 277 -14.24 -12.34 9.27
C VAL A 277 -13.22 -12.21 8.12
N PRO A 278 -13.61 -11.79 6.89
CA PRO A 278 -12.64 -11.64 5.81
C PRO A 278 -11.56 -10.60 6.10
N ILE A 279 -11.92 -9.49 6.74
CA ILE A 279 -10.98 -8.43 7.10
C ILE A 279 -10.01 -8.92 8.19
N CYS A 280 -10.47 -9.66 9.20
CA CYS A 280 -9.58 -10.26 10.21
C CYS A 280 -8.58 -11.26 9.58
N ILE A 281 -9.02 -12.06 8.60
CA ILE A 281 -8.11 -12.96 7.88
C ILE A 281 -7.07 -12.15 7.09
N MET A 282 -7.45 -11.03 6.48
CA MET A 282 -6.51 -10.16 5.78
C MET A 282 -5.48 -9.55 6.73
N PHE A 283 -5.82 -9.28 7.98
CA PHE A 283 -4.86 -8.82 9.00
C PHE A 283 -3.79 -9.86 9.34
N VAL A 284 -4.05 -11.16 9.18
CA VAL A 284 -2.98 -12.17 9.26
C VAL A 284 -2.00 -12.01 8.11
N VAL A 285 -2.53 -11.69 6.92
CA VAL A 285 -1.73 -11.50 5.71
C VAL A 285 -0.83 -10.27 5.83
N THR A 286 -1.38 -9.15 6.32
CA THR A 286 -0.59 -7.91 6.53
C THR A 286 0.43 -8.04 7.65
N ALA A 287 0.15 -8.80 8.70
CA ALA A 287 1.17 -9.15 9.69
C ALA A 287 2.38 -9.86 9.05
N VAL A 288 2.14 -10.75 8.06
CA VAL A 288 3.22 -11.39 7.29
C VAL A 288 3.97 -10.39 6.43
N GLU A 289 3.25 -9.48 5.75
CA GLU A 289 3.84 -8.39 4.94
C GLU A 289 4.76 -7.52 5.81
N THR A 290 4.30 -7.06 6.96
CA THR A 290 5.07 -6.23 7.90
C THR A 290 6.31 -6.93 8.44
N VAL A 291 6.25 -8.24 8.73
CA VAL A 291 7.44 -9.03 9.08
C VAL A 291 8.47 -9.00 7.93
N GLY A 292 8.02 -9.11 6.68
CA GLY A 292 8.87 -8.99 5.49
C GLY A 292 9.51 -7.61 5.35
N ASP A 293 8.73 -6.56 5.52
CA ASP A 293 9.19 -5.17 5.42
C ASP A 293 10.20 -4.81 6.52
N ILE A 294 9.94 -5.22 7.75
CA ILE A 294 10.87 -5.03 8.88
C ILE A 294 12.20 -5.75 8.59
N SER A 295 12.13 -7.00 8.14
CA SER A 295 13.32 -7.78 7.77
C SER A 295 14.06 -7.10 6.60
N GLY A 296 13.34 -6.62 5.59
CA GLY A 296 13.92 -5.90 4.46
C GLY A 296 14.68 -4.63 4.87
N ILE A 297 14.14 -3.86 5.81
CA ILE A 297 14.79 -2.64 6.34
C ILE A 297 16.01 -3.01 7.20
N THR A 298 15.91 -3.97 8.10
CA THR A 298 17.02 -4.32 8.99
C THR A 298 18.17 -4.95 8.23
N GLU A 299 17.89 -5.82 7.28
CA GLU A 299 18.92 -6.46 6.48
C GLU A 299 19.43 -5.53 5.37
N GLY A 300 18.52 -4.93 4.61
CA GLY A 300 18.87 -4.03 3.50
C GLY A 300 19.51 -2.72 3.97
N GLY A 301 19.02 -2.13 5.05
CA GLY A 301 19.48 -0.84 5.57
C GLY A 301 20.56 -0.95 6.65
N LEU A 302 20.36 -1.85 7.63
CA LEU A 302 21.22 -1.96 8.82
C LEU A 302 22.23 -3.12 8.74
N GLY A 303 22.14 -4.01 7.74
CA GLY A 303 23.06 -5.15 7.58
C GLY A 303 22.95 -6.21 8.69
N ARG A 304 21.79 -6.30 9.36
CA ARG A 304 21.53 -7.29 10.42
C ARG A 304 20.12 -7.84 10.36
N GLU A 305 19.91 -8.97 10.98
CA GLU A 305 18.56 -9.50 11.16
C GLU A 305 17.69 -8.63 12.11
N ALA A 306 16.38 -8.73 11.90
CA ALA A 306 15.40 -8.11 12.78
C ALA A 306 15.31 -8.87 14.11
N THR A 307 15.23 -8.12 15.20
CA THR A 307 15.00 -8.70 16.54
C THR A 307 13.53 -9.04 16.74
N ASP A 308 13.24 -10.02 17.64
CA ASP A 308 11.86 -10.37 17.99
C ASP A 308 11.06 -9.15 18.50
N LYS A 309 11.72 -8.21 19.19
CA LYS A 309 11.06 -6.98 19.68
C LYS A 309 10.69 -6.03 18.54
N GLU A 310 11.54 -5.88 17.55
CA GLU A 310 11.28 -5.04 16.36
C GLU A 310 10.12 -5.60 15.55
N LEU A 311 10.13 -6.92 15.32
CA LEU A 311 9.05 -7.61 14.59
C LEU A 311 7.72 -7.51 15.37
N SER A 312 7.70 -7.90 16.64
CA SER A 312 6.51 -7.87 17.48
C SER A 312 5.96 -6.44 17.62
N GLY A 313 6.83 -5.47 17.95
CA GLY A 313 6.44 -4.07 18.08
C GLY A 313 5.91 -3.46 16.77
N GLY A 314 6.52 -3.83 15.64
CA GLY A 314 6.09 -3.37 14.33
C GLY A 314 4.70 -3.88 13.96
N VAL A 315 4.43 -5.17 14.09
CA VAL A 315 3.10 -5.77 13.83
C VAL A 315 2.04 -5.23 14.81
N MET A 316 2.40 -5.03 16.09
CA MET A 316 1.49 -4.38 17.03
C MET A 316 1.16 -2.93 16.61
N CYS A 317 2.11 -2.23 15.97
CA CYS A 317 1.89 -0.89 15.46
C CYS A 317 0.94 -0.88 14.27
N ASP A 318 1.04 -1.85 13.36
CA ASP A 318 0.10 -2.04 12.25
C ASP A 318 -1.32 -2.21 12.78
N GLY A 319 -1.52 -3.14 13.71
CA GLY A 319 -2.83 -3.42 14.27
C GLY A 319 -3.44 -2.23 15.02
N ARG A 320 -2.67 -1.61 15.92
CA ARG A 320 -3.15 -0.41 16.64
C ARG A 320 -3.34 0.79 15.74
N GLY A 321 -2.44 0.96 14.76
CA GLY A 321 -2.54 1.99 13.73
C GLY A 321 -3.81 1.82 12.90
N SER A 322 -4.16 0.59 12.53
CA SER A 322 -5.39 0.26 11.80
C SER A 322 -6.65 0.51 12.63
N SER A 323 -6.64 0.14 13.92
CA SER A 323 -7.77 0.45 14.82
C SER A 323 -7.94 1.97 14.98
N LEU A 324 -6.85 2.72 15.12
CA LEU A 324 -6.89 4.18 15.17
C LEU A 324 -7.38 4.76 13.84
N ALA A 325 -6.90 4.23 12.71
CA ALA A 325 -7.32 4.63 11.36
C ALA A 325 -8.84 4.49 11.19
N ALA A 326 -9.41 3.36 11.61
CA ALA A 326 -10.85 3.11 11.54
C ALA A 326 -11.68 4.16 12.33
N VAL A 327 -11.20 4.60 13.49
CA VAL A 327 -11.86 5.67 14.29
C VAL A 327 -11.89 6.98 13.52
N PHE A 328 -10.88 7.25 12.71
CA PHE A 328 -10.83 8.45 11.84
C PHE A 328 -11.46 8.22 10.45
N GLY A 329 -12.13 7.08 10.23
CA GLY A 329 -12.77 6.75 8.96
C GLY A 329 -11.80 6.32 7.86
N VAL A 330 -10.56 5.97 8.21
CA VAL A 330 -9.52 5.54 7.28
C VAL A 330 -9.45 4.02 7.22
N LEU A 331 -9.11 3.48 6.05
CA LEU A 331 -8.90 2.05 5.84
C LEU A 331 -7.68 1.54 6.64
N PRO A 332 -7.50 0.22 6.82
CA PRO A 332 -6.38 -0.34 7.57
C PRO A 332 -5.02 0.21 7.17
N ASN A 333 -4.16 0.37 8.15
CA ASN A 333 -2.81 0.90 8.03
C ASN A 333 -1.78 -0.24 8.00
N THR A 334 -0.67 -0.06 7.27
CA THR A 334 0.44 -1.03 7.24
C THR A 334 1.76 -0.34 6.92
N SER A 335 2.87 -1.07 7.00
CA SER A 335 4.17 -0.63 6.51
C SER A 335 4.19 -0.48 4.99
N PHE A 336 5.00 0.45 4.47
CA PHE A 336 5.10 0.71 3.04
C PHE A 336 6.33 0.02 2.43
N SER A 337 6.13 -1.08 1.70
CA SER A 337 7.20 -1.86 1.04
C SER A 337 8.01 -1.04 0.04
N GLN A 338 7.43 -0.01 -0.60
CA GLN A 338 8.16 0.91 -1.48
C GLN A 338 9.25 1.67 -0.73
N ASN A 339 8.99 2.03 0.53
CA ASN A 339 9.97 2.72 1.39
C ASN A 339 11.07 1.77 1.86
N VAL A 340 10.77 0.47 2.01
CA VAL A 340 11.79 -0.57 2.27
C VAL A 340 12.80 -0.63 1.12
N GLY A 341 12.32 -0.66 -0.12
CA GLY A 341 13.19 -0.60 -1.30
C GLY A 341 14.05 0.66 -1.35
N LEU A 342 13.49 1.81 -0.94
CA LEU A 342 14.22 3.06 -0.85
C LEU A 342 15.35 3.00 0.17
N VAL A 343 15.09 2.47 1.37
CA VAL A 343 16.10 2.25 2.41
C VAL A 343 17.18 1.28 1.93
N ALA A 344 16.80 0.19 1.27
CA ALA A 344 17.77 -0.78 0.75
C ALA A 344 18.73 -0.16 -0.29
N MET A 345 18.23 0.77 -1.13
CA MET A 345 19.03 1.43 -2.17
C MET A 345 19.94 2.54 -1.64
N ASN A 346 19.40 3.44 -0.81
CA ASN A 346 20.12 4.65 -0.38
C ASN A 346 20.77 4.51 0.99
N LYS A 347 20.49 3.41 1.73
CA LYS A 347 20.98 3.12 3.07
C LYS A 347 20.63 4.18 4.12
N VAL A 348 19.66 5.05 3.84
CA VAL A 348 19.19 6.06 4.79
C VAL A 348 18.28 5.38 5.81
N VAL A 349 18.78 5.22 7.02
CA VAL A 349 18.08 4.53 8.14
C VAL A 349 17.77 5.44 9.31
N ASN A 350 18.09 6.73 9.21
CA ASN A 350 17.98 7.66 10.32
C ASN A 350 16.51 7.94 10.70
N ARG A 351 16.13 7.56 11.91
CA ARG A 351 14.78 7.71 12.46
C ARG A 351 14.31 9.16 12.56
N TYR A 352 15.23 10.08 12.88
CA TYR A 352 14.92 11.51 12.99
C TYR A 352 14.54 12.10 11.62
N SER A 353 15.28 11.76 10.57
CA SER A 353 14.98 12.22 9.21
C SER A 353 13.62 11.73 8.73
N ILE A 354 13.30 10.44 8.94
CA ILE A 354 12.01 9.87 8.53
C ILE A 354 10.87 10.38 9.43
N GLY A 355 11.14 10.62 10.73
CA GLY A 355 10.20 11.26 11.64
C GLY A 355 9.76 12.67 11.21
N ILE A 356 10.65 13.44 10.60
CA ILE A 356 10.30 14.74 9.98
C ILE A 356 9.26 14.52 8.86
N GLY A 357 9.41 13.45 8.06
CA GLY A 357 8.40 13.07 7.07
C GLY A 357 7.05 12.77 7.71
N GLY A 358 7.01 12.04 8.83
CA GLY A 358 5.79 11.80 9.60
C GLY A 358 5.11 13.09 10.08
N ILE A 359 5.89 14.05 10.58
CA ILE A 359 5.36 15.38 10.97
C ILE A 359 4.80 16.13 9.75
N PHE A 360 5.46 16.04 8.60
CA PHE A 360 4.96 16.65 7.36
C PHE A 360 3.63 16.04 6.91
N LEU A 361 3.45 14.71 7.03
CA LEU A 361 2.16 14.05 6.75
C LEU A 361 1.06 14.54 7.68
N ILE A 362 1.35 14.70 8.99
CA ILE A 362 0.40 15.28 9.96
C ILE A 362 0.01 16.69 9.52
N ALA A 363 0.98 17.51 9.13
CA ALA A 363 0.72 18.86 8.64
C ALA A 363 -0.19 18.82 7.39
N CYS A 364 0.09 17.95 6.40
CA CYS A 364 -0.76 17.76 5.22
C CYS A 364 -2.20 17.39 5.60
N GLY A 365 -2.38 16.56 6.63
CA GLY A 365 -3.69 16.19 7.16
C GLY A 365 -4.48 17.33 7.80
N LEU A 366 -3.89 18.50 7.99
CA LEU A 366 -4.59 19.70 8.50
C LEU A 366 -5.06 20.66 7.37
N PHE A 367 -4.72 20.34 6.10
CA PHE A 367 -5.05 21.16 4.94
C PHE A 367 -6.10 20.48 4.02
N PRO A 368 -7.41 20.67 4.24
CA PRO A 368 -8.47 20.10 3.40
C PRO A 368 -8.33 20.42 1.91
N LYS A 369 -7.77 21.57 1.58
CA LYS A 369 -7.53 21.98 0.19
C LYS A 369 -6.61 21.02 -0.55
N LEU A 370 -5.61 20.46 0.12
CA LEU A 370 -4.74 19.42 -0.45
C LEU A 370 -5.51 18.09 -0.64
N ALA A 371 -6.34 17.72 0.34
CA ALA A 371 -7.19 16.54 0.25
C ALA A 371 -8.23 16.69 -0.88
N ALA A 372 -8.84 17.88 -1.02
CA ALA A 372 -9.75 18.19 -2.12
C ALA A 372 -9.08 18.10 -3.49
N LEU A 373 -7.86 18.62 -3.63
CA LEU A 373 -7.09 18.48 -4.87
C LEU A 373 -6.90 17.00 -5.24
N ILE A 374 -6.60 16.14 -4.28
CA ILE A 374 -6.40 14.72 -4.53
C ILE A 374 -7.72 14.01 -4.84
N SER A 375 -8.81 14.40 -4.17
CA SER A 375 -10.13 13.77 -4.33
C SER A 375 -10.72 13.95 -5.72
N ILE A 376 -10.39 15.05 -6.40
CA ILE A 376 -10.87 15.32 -7.78
C ILE A 376 -9.95 14.72 -8.86
N MET A 377 -8.94 13.94 -8.46
CA MET A 377 -8.00 13.33 -9.41
C MET A 377 -8.73 12.36 -10.34
N PRO A 378 -8.64 12.55 -11.67
CA PRO A 378 -9.21 11.62 -12.62
C PRO A 378 -8.65 10.20 -12.44
N GLN A 379 -9.52 9.20 -12.56
CA GLN A 379 -9.13 7.80 -12.41
C GLN A 379 -8.03 7.40 -13.41
N SER A 380 -8.03 7.91 -14.62
CA SER A 380 -6.99 7.65 -15.61
C SER A 380 -5.61 8.19 -15.20
N VAL A 381 -5.55 9.36 -14.54
CA VAL A 381 -4.31 9.89 -13.96
C VAL A 381 -3.84 9.01 -12.81
N LEU A 382 -4.76 8.66 -11.91
CA LEU A 382 -4.49 7.75 -10.80
C LEU A 382 -4.00 6.39 -11.32
N GLY A 383 -4.63 5.84 -12.35
CA GLY A 383 -4.32 4.55 -12.95
C GLY A 383 -2.91 4.48 -13.54
N GLY A 384 -2.47 5.54 -14.24
CA GLY A 384 -1.10 5.63 -14.75
C GLY A 384 -0.05 5.54 -13.64
N ALA A 385 -0.31 6.17 -12.49
CA ALA A 385 0.54 6.08 -11.31
C ALA A 385 0.39 4.73 -10.58
N ALA A 386 -0.84 4.22 -10.43
CA ALA A 386 -1.15 2.99 -9.71
C ALA A 386 -0.52 1.75 -10.36
N VAL A 387 -0.51 1.65 -11.68
CA VAL A 387 0.17 0.57 -12.40
C VAL A 387 1.64 0.51 -12.00
N MET A 388 2.35 1.64 -11.96
CA MET A 388 3.75 1.66 -11.55
C MET A 388 3.94 1.29 -10.06
N MET A 389 3.05 1.77 -9.18
CA MET A 389 3.12 1.45 -7.74
C MET A 389 2.87 -0.03 -7.49
N PHE A 390 1.81 -0.59 -8.04
CA PHE A 390 1.44 -1.99 -7.82
C PHE A 390 2.46 -2.96 -8.44
N SER A 391 3.01 -2.62 -9.61
CA SER A 391 4.13 -3.36 -10.20
C SER A 391 5.39 -3.32 -9.30
N SER A 392 5.63 -2.24 -8.58
CA SER A 392 6.74 -2.18 -7.62
C SER A 392 6.55 -3.15 -6.44
N ILE A 393 5.30 -3.37 -5.99
CA ILE A 393 5.00 -4.38 -4.96
C ILE A 393 5.31 -5.80 -5.50
N VAL A 394 4.95 -6.09 -6.77
CA VAL A 394 5.31 -7.36 -7.42
C VAL A 394 6.83 -7.60 -7.36
N ILE A 395 7.62 -6.60 -7.72
CA ILE A 395 9.09 -6.70 -7.69
C ILE A 395 9.60 -6.91 -6.26
N SER A 396 9.04 -6.22 -5.27
CA SER A 396 9.41 -6.45 -3.86
C SER A 396 9.14 -7.90 -3.44
N GLY A 397 8.01 -8.47 -3.83
CA GLY A 397 7.71 -9.89 -3.59
C GLY A 397 8.72 -10.83 -4.26
N ILE A 398 9.09 -10.57 -5.52
CA ILE A 398 10.12 -11.33 -6.23
C ILE A 398 11.46 -11.23 -5.50
N GLN A 399 11.87 -10.05 -5.07
CA GLN A 399 13.13 -9.86 -4.34
C GLN A 399 13.17 -10.65 -3.03
N LEU A 400 12.06 -10.71 -2.29
CA LEU A 400 11.95 -11.52 -1.07
C LEU A 400 12.06 -13.03 -1.39
N ILE A 401 11.35 -13.50 -2.43
CA ILE A 401 11.38 -14.92 -2.85
C ILE A 401 12.79 -15.34 -3.29
N THR A 402 13.47 -14.48 -4.04
CA THR A 402 14.79 -14.78 -4.63
C THR A 402 15.95 -14.37 -3.73
N LYS A 403 15.68 -13.93 -2.51
CA LYS A 403 16.72 -13.60 -1.53
C LYS A 403 17.66 -14.77 -1.26
N TRP A 404 17.11 -15.96 -1.24
CA TRP A 404 17.83 -17.23 -1.10
C TRP A 404 17.63 -18.10 -2.35
N PRO A 405 18.51 -19.05 -2.62
CA PRO A 405 18.31 -19.99 -3.71
C PRO A 405 16.97 -20.73 -3.57
N LEU A 406 16.26 -20.87 -4.68
CA LEU A 406 14.98 -21.58 -4.69
C LEU A 406 15.20 -23.09 -4.67
N SER A 407 14.96 -23.71 -3.52
CA SER A 407 14.89 -25.17 -3.44
C SER A 407 13.64 -25.71 -4.17
N PRO A 408 13.61 -26.99 -4.56
CA PRO A 408 12.39 -27.62 -5.11
C PRO A 408 11.17 -27.47 -4.21
N ARG A 409 11.38 -27.48 -2.88
CA ARG A 409 10.33 -27.20 -1.89
C ARG A 409 9.80 -25.77 -2.02
N ASN A 410 10.68 -24.79 -2.03
CA ASN A 410 10.32 -23.38 -2.12
C ASN A 410 9.65 -23.06 -3.46
N VAL A 411 10.12 -23.65 -4.57
CA VAL A 411 9.45 -23.58 -5.88
C VAL A 411 8.02 -24.10 -5.81
N THR A 412 7.80 -25.24 -5.15
CA THR A 412 6.45 -25.80 -4.99
C THR A 412 5.55 -24.89 -4.18
N ILE A 413 6.03 -24.30 -3.05
CA ILE A 413 5.27 -23.37 -2.23
C ILE A 413 4.82 -22.18 -3.07
N VAL A 414 5.73 -21.53 -3.77
CA VAL A 414 5.43 -20.34 -4.59
C VAL A 414 4.47 -20.68 -5.72
N SER A 415 4.75 -21.76 -6.47
CA SER A 415 3.96 -22.14 -7.65
C SER A 415 2.52 -22.48 -7.29
N VAL A 416 2.30 -23.30 -6.25
CA VAL A 416 0.95 -23.71 -5.85
C VAL A 416 0.20 -22.54 -5.21
N ALA A 417 0.86 -21.80 -4.33
CA ALA A 417 0.23 -20.66 -3.65
C ALA A 417 -0.22 -19.57 -4.65
N LEU A 418 0.62 -19.24 -5.63
CA LEU A 418 0.25 -18.27 -6.67
C LEU A 418 -0.78 -18.87 -7.64
N GLY A 419 -0.59 -20.11 -8.10
CA GLY A 419 -1.50 -20.77 -9.03
C GLY A 419 -2.92 -20.87 -8.48
N VAL A 420 -3.08 -21.32 -7.24
CA VAL A 420 -4.38 -21.40 -6.58
C VAL A 420 -4.86 -20.02 -6.16
N GLY A 421 -4.01 -19.23 -5.48
CA GLY A 421 -4.40 -17.93 -4.95
C GLY A 421 -4.83 -16.96 -6.04
N TYR A 422 -3.92 -16.63 -6.95
CA TYR A 422 -4.21 -15.72 -8.05
C TYR A 422 -5.28 -16.29 -9.00
N GLY A 423 -5.27 -17.61 -9.23
CA GLY A 423 -6.26 -18.30 -10.06
C GLY A 423 -7.69 -18.16 -9.52
N LEU A 424 -7.89 -18.38 -8.23
CA LEU A 424 -9.20 -18.20 -7.58
C LEU A 424 -9.64 -16.73 -7.57
N GLY A 425 -8.73 -15.80 -7.28
CA GLY A 425 -9.02 -14.37 -7.30
C GLY A 425 -9.38 -13.84 -8.70
N SER A 426 -8.79 -14.42 -9.75
CA SER A 426 -9.07 -14.05 -11.14
C SER A 426 -10.34 -14.72 -11.70
N ASN A 427 -10.76 -15.85 -11.13
CA ASN A 427 -11.89 -16.64 -11.60
C ASN A 427 -12.75 -17.13 -10.43
N SER A 428 -13.30 -16.18 -9.68
CA SER A 428 -14.15 -16.47 -8.51
C SER A 428 -15.41 -17.29 -8.82
N ALA A 429 -15.84 -17.33 -10.07
CA ALA A 429 -16.97 -18.16 -10.51
C ALA A 429 -16.79 -19.66 -10.21
N VAL A 430 -15.55 -20.13 -10.12
CA VAL A 430 -15.23 -21.52 -9.69
C VAL A 430 -15.77 -21.82 -8.29
N LEU A 431 -15.92 -20.82 -7.45
CA LEU A 431 -16.39 -20.93 -6.07
C LEU A 431 -17.93 -20.77 -5.93
N ALA A 432 -18.64 -20.52 -7.02
CA ALA A 432 -20.08 -20.16 -7.00
C ALA A 432 -20.99 -21.18 -6.30
N GLN A 433 -20.60 -22.46 -6.27
CA GLN A 433 -21.33 -23.54 -5.63
C GLN A 433 -21.03 -23.66 -4.11
N LEU A 434 -20.02 -22.94 -3.62
CA LEU A 434 -19.60 -22.99 -2.21
C LEU A 434 -20.42 -21.99 -1.38
N PRO A 435 -20.51 -22.19 -0.04
CA PRO A 435 -21.16 -21.23 0.84
C PRO A 435 -20.65 -19.81 0.66
N GLU A 436 -21.55 -18.82 0.79
CA GLU A 436 -21.23 -17.38 0.62
C GLU A 436 -20.00 -16.94 1.43
N SER A 437 -19.85 -17.48 2.65
CA SER A 437 -18.69 -17.17 3.52
C SER A 437 -17.37 -17.61 2.90
N ILE A 438 -17.34 -18.74 2.20
CA ILE A 438 -16.13 -19.22 1.50
C ILE A 438 -15.86 -18.36 0.27
N ASN A 439 -16.90 -18.02 -0.48
CA ASN A 439 -16.79 -17.14 -1.63
C ASN A 439 -16.23 -15.76 -1.24
N LEU A 440 -16.69 -15.19 -0.13
CA LEU A 440 -16.19 -13.93 0.40
C LEU A 440 -14.69 -13.98 0.76
N ILE A 441 -14.24 -15.06 1.36
CA ILE A 441 -12.85 -15.22 1.81
C ILE A 441 -11.91 -15.50 0.63
N PHE A 442 -12.30 -16.42 -0.25
CA PHE A 442 -11.42 -16.95 -1.31
C PHE A 442 -11.65 -16.32 -2.68
N GLY A 443 -12.85 -15.82 -2.96
CA GLY A 443 -13.21 -15.21 -4.25
C GLY A 443 -13.06 -13.69 -4.29
N GLY A 444 -13.03 -13.02 -3.12
CA GLY A 444 -12.94 -11.57 -3.05
C GLY A 444 -11.55 -11.01 -3.45
N SER A 445 -10.50 -11.81 -3.27
CA SER A 445 -9.12 -11.45 -3.62
C SER A 445 -8.26 -12.69 -3.65
N GLY A 446 -7.35 -12.80 -4.61
CA GLY A 446 -6.38 -13.90 -4.69
C GLY A 446 -5.33 -13.92 -3.57
N ILE A 447 -5.28 -12.88 -2.76
CA ILE A 447 -4.26 -12.67 -1.73
C ILE A 447 -4.45 -13.67 -0.57
N VAL A 448 -5.67 -13.78 -0.05
CA VAL A 448 -5.98 -14.66 1.09
C VAL A 448 -5.71 -16.13 0.77
N PRO A 449 -6.21 -16.70 -0.33
CA PRO A 449 -5.89 -18.08 -0.67
C PRO A 449 -4.38 -18.28 -0.94
N ALA A 450 -3.69 -17.34 -1.61
CA ALA A 450 -2.25 -17.44 -1.82
C ALA A 450 -1.50 -17.50 -0.48
N ALA A 451 -1.82 -16.63 0.46
CA ALA A 451 -1.19 -16.62 1.78
C ALA A 451 -1.45 -17.92 2.56
N LEU A 452 -2.70 -18.40 2.58
CA LEU A 452 -3.05 -19.64 3.26
C LEU A 452 -2.32 -20.85 2.67
N PHE A 453 -2.30 -20.99 1.34
CA PHE A 453 -1.58 -22.07 0.68
C PHE A 453 -0.07 -21.98 0.93
N ALA A 454 0.53 -20.79 0.89
CA ALA A 454 1.94 -20.61 1.20
C ALA A 454 2.28 -21.06 2.63
N ILE A 455 1.47 -20.66 3.61
CA ILE A 455 1.65 -21.04 5.03
C ILE A 455 1.44 -22.54 5.22
N ILE A 456 0.36 -23.09 4.69
CA ILE A 456 0.01 -24.52 4.84
C ILE A 456 1.09 -25.39 4.21
N LEU A 457 1.52 -25.08 2.98
CA LEU A 457 2.57 -25.84 2.31
C LEU A 457 3.91 -25.73 3.04
N ASN A 458 4.23 -24.55 3.59
CA ASN A 458 5.43 -24.38 4.40
C ASN A 458 5.42 -25.24 5.68
N ILE A 459 4.24 -25.56 6.22
CA ILE A 459 4.10 -26.45 7.40
C ILE A 459 4.17 -27.92 7.00
N ILE A 460 3.49 -28.32 5.91
CA ILE A 460 3.27 -29.73 5.55
C ILE A 460 4.46 -30.30 4.78
N LEU A 461 5.09 -29.52 3.88
CA LEU A 461 6.18 -30.03 3.06
C LEU A 461 7.43 -30.31 3.93
N PRO A 462 8.14 -31.42 3.65
CA PRO A 462 9.39 -31.73 4.32
C PRO A 462 10.37 -30.55 4.24
N LYS A 463 11.13 -30.34 5.30
CA LYS A 463 12.18 -29.32 5.28
C LYS A 463 13.31 -29.77 4.35
N ASP A 464 13.94 -28.78 3.72
CA ASP A 464 15.14 -29.03 2.94
C ASP A 464 16.25 -29.60 3.83
N GLU A 465 17.07 -30.50 3.30
CA GLU A 465 18.20 -31.11 4.03
C GLU A 465 19.28 -30.09 4.38
N LYS A 466 19.43 -29.07 3.53
CA LYS A 466 20.33 -27.93 3.74
C LYS A 466 19.52 -26.68 4.03
N THR A 467 20.06 -25.85 4.91
CA THR A 467 19.50 -24.53 5.15
C THR A 467 19.68 -23.61 3.93
N GLU A 468 18.82 -22.59 3.79
CA GLU A 468 18.92 -21.60 2.72
C GLU A 468 20.32 -20.92 2.70
N VAL A 469 20.93 -20.75 3.87
CA VAL A 469 22.27 -20.17 4.03
C VAL A 469 23.35 -21.12 3.46
N GLU A 470 23.30 -22.41 3.80
CA GLU A 470 24.24 -23.43 3.30
C GLU A 470 24.17 -23.57 1.79
N MET A 471 22.95 -23.53 1.21
CA MET A 471 22.77 -23.53 -0.25
C MET A 471 23.38 -22.28 -0.91
N ALA A 472 23.22 -21.11 -0.29
CA ALA A 472 23.79 -19.87 -0.81
C ALA A 472 25.34 -19.87 -0.76
N GLU A 473 25.92 -20.39 0.32
CA GLU A 473 27.38 -20.53 0.46
C GLU A 473 27.95 -21.48 -0.56
N GLU A 474 27.30 -22.60 -0.87
CA GLU A 474 27.70 -23.53 -1.91
C GLU A 474 27.70 -22.89 -3.31
N ILE A 475 26.63 -22.17 -3.67
CA ILE A 475 26.55 -21.47 -4.96
C ILE A 475 27.65 -20.41 -5.08
N LEU A 476 27.94 -19.67 -4.00
CA LEU A 476 29.02 -18.70 -3.97
C LEU A 476 30.40 -19.36 -4.12
N ALA A 477 30.60 -20.52 -3.49
CA ALA A 477 31.83 -21.29 -3.62
C ALA A 477 32.02 -21.86 -5.05
N GLU A 478 30.93 -22.32 -5.69
CA GLU A 478 30.95 -22.79 -7.07
C GLU A 478 31.25 -21.66 -8.07
N LYS A 479 30.62 -20.48 -7.89
CA LYS A 479 30.91 -19.30 -8.72
C LYS A 479 32.35 -18.86 -8.63
N LYS A 480 32.94 -18.81 -7.43
CA LYS A 480 34.36 -18.48 -7.25
C LYS A 480 35.29 -19.51 -7.92
N LYS A 481 34.91 -20.82 -7.91
CA LYS A 481 35.67 -21.86 -8.63
C LYS A 481 35.55 -21.71 -10.15
N MET A 482 34.43 -21.22 -10.69
CA MET A 482 34.28 -20.98 -12.13
C MET A 482 35.01 -19.71 -12.59
N GLU A 483 35.06 -18.67 -11.78
CA GLU A 483 35.81 -17.44 -12.06
C GLU A 483 37.34 -17.61 -11.94
N SER A 484 37.79 -18.64 -11.25
CA SER A 484 39.22 -18.98 -11.08
C SER A 484 39.77 -19.94 -12.15
N LYS A 485 38.93 -20.41 -13.05
CA LYS A 485 39.29 -21.21 -14.23
C LYS A 485 39.26 -20.37 -15.51
#